data_b71598293f194c50c149476491c896ee
#
_entry.id   b71598293f194c50c149476491c896ee
#
_cell.length_a   1.000
_cell.length_b   1.000
_cell.length_c   1.000
_cell.angle_alpha   90.00
_cell.angle_beta   90.00
_cell.angle_gamma   90.00
#
_symmetry.space_group_name_H-M   'P 1'
#
loop_
_entity.id
_entity.type
_entity.pdbx_description
1 polymer ?
#
loop_
_entity_poly.entity_id
_entity_poly.type
_entity_poly.pdbx_seq_one_letter_code
_entity_poly.pdbx_strand_id
1 'polypeptide(L)'
;MYKTRKRDNKIVDFDLSKISHAITQAFEACDRDYNPDTIDFLALKVTADFEPKIKDGLIAVEDIQDSVEAVLIKADYADVAKAYILYRRQREKLRNMKSTMLDYKELVDKYVLSLIHI
;
A
#
# COMPACT_ATOMS: atom_id res chain seq x y z
N MET A 1 16.58 8.89 11.47
CA MET A 1 15.48 8.63 10.53
C MET A 1 15.39 7.13 10.25
N TYR A 2 14.22 6.58 10.23
CA TYR A 2 14.06 5.14 10.05
C TYR A 2 13.79 4.80 8.59
N LYS A 3 13.94 3.50 8.26
CA LYS A 3 13.76 2.98 6.91
C LYS A 3 12.65 1.94 6.88
N THR A 4 12.11 1.70 5.71
CA THR A 4 11.03 0.74 5.50
C THR A 4 11.57 -0.47 4.74
N ARG A 5 11.23 -1.67 5.24
CA ARG A 5 11.51 -2.92 4.54
C ARG A 5 10.28 -3.30 3.72
N LYS A 6 10.44 -3.34 2.41
CA LYS A 6 9.38 -3.73 1.48
C LYS A 6 9.19 -5.25 1.47
N ARG A 7 8.13 -5.70 0.82
CA ARG A 7 7.78 -7.14 0.75
C ARG A 7 8.86 -7.98 0.05
N ASP A 8 9.60 -7.38 -0.87
CA ASP A 8 10.70 -8.04 -1.58
C ASP A 8 12.03 -7.96 -0.80
N ASN A 9 11.97 -7.58 0.47
CA ASN A 9 13.10 -7.37 1.38
C ASN A 9 14.01 -6.19 1.01
N LYS A 10 13.62 -5.37 0.05
CA LYS A 10 14.35 -4.13 -0.24
C LYS A 10 14.12 -3.12 0.88
N ILE A 11 15.18 -2.44 1.26
CA ILE A 11 15.12 -1.40 2.28
C ILE A 11 15.18 -0.04 1.59
N VAL A 12 14.17 0.79 1.88
CA VAL A 12 14.06 2.14 1.31
C VAL A 12 13.85 3.14 2.44
N ASP A 13 14.10 4.41 2.15
CA ASP A 13 13.82 5.46 3.12
C ASP A 13 12.31 5.57 3.36
N PHE A 14 11.95 5.84 4.61
CA PHE A 14 10.55 6.07 4.96
C PHE A 14 10.07 7.36 4.31
N ASP A 15 8.88 7.29 3.69
CA ASP A 15 8.28 8.43 3.00
C ASP A 15 6.83 8.60 3.45
N LEU A 16 6.60 9.63 4.27
CA LEU A 16 5.28 9.93 4.81
C LEU A 16 4.27 10.25 3.69
N SER A 17 4.73 10.83 2.59
CA SER A 17 3.84 11.19 1.47
C SER A 17 3.17 9.97 0.84
N LYS A 18 3.80 8.81 0.90
CA LYS A 18 3.18 7.56 0.42
C LYS A 18 1.98 7.16 1.27
N ILE A 19 2.06 7.37 2.57
CA ILE A 19 0.93 7.12 3.48
C ILE A 19 -0.20 8.09 3.19
N SER A 20 0.10 9.38 3.06
CA SER A 20 -0.88 10.42 2.73
C SER A 20 -1.57 10.11 1.40
N HIS A 21 -0.80 9.71 0.40
CA HIS A 21 -1.32 9.36 -0.92
C HIS A 21 -2.28 8.16 -0.86
N ALA A 22 -1.89 7.12 -0.13
CA ALA A 22 -2.71 5.92 0.02
C ALA A 22 -4.02 6.22 0.73
N ILE A 23 -3.98 7.04 1.79
CA ILE A 23 -5.19 7.46 2.51
C ILE A 23 -6.09 8.29 1.59
N THR A 24 -5.52 9.22 0.83
CA THR A 24 -6.26 10.04 -0.13
C THR A 24 -6.99 9.16 -1.14
N GLN A 25 -6.31 8.17 -1.69
CA GLN A 25 -6.93 7.26 -2.66
C GLN A 25 -8.06 6.44 -2.03
N ALA A 26 -7.92 6.06 -0.76
CA ALA A 26 -8.98 5.34 -0.06
C ALA A 26 -10.22 6.22 0.14
N PHE A 27 -10.04 7.50 0.47
CA PHE A 27 -11.15 8.44 0.56
C PHE A 27 -11.86 8.61 -0.79
N GLU A 28 -11.09 8.76 -1.86
CA GLU A 28 -11.65 8.90 -3.21
C GLU A 28 -12.39 7.63 -3.66
N ALA A 29 -11.88 6.45 -3.31
CA ALA A 29 -12.47 5.19 -3.69
C ALA A 29 -13.86 4.96 -3.09
N CYS A 30 -14.14 5.54 -1.92
CA CYS A 30 -15.47 5.44 -1.30
C CYS A 30 -16.30 6.71 -1.45
N ASP A 31 -15.90 7.61 -2.37
CA ASP A 31 -16.59 8.89 -2.65
C ASP A 31 -16.79 9.74 -1.42
N ARG A 32 -15.86 9.69 -0.49
CA ARG A 32 -15.92 10.48 0.72
C ARG A 32 -15.11 11.75 0.57
N ASP A 33 -15.71 12.89 0.93
CA ASP A 33 -15.01 14.16 0.92
C ASP A 33 -13.87 14.17 1.92
N TYR A 34 -12.77 14.81 1.56
CA TYR A 34 -11.62 14.94 2.43
C TYR A 34 -11.00 16.32 2.30
N ASN A 35 -10.25 16.68 3.35
CA ASN A 35 -9.49 17.91 3.43
C ASN A 35 -8.01 17.52 3.53
N PRO A 36 -7.09 18.19 2.82
CA PRO A 36 -5.66 17.89 2.94
C PRO A 36 -5.14 17.88 4.39
N ASP A 37 -5.66 18.77 5.23
CA ASP A 37 -5.27 18.81 6.65
C ASP A 37 -5.69 17.54 7.38
N THR A 38 -6.86 17.00 7.07
CA THR A 38 -7.34 15.75 7.65
C THR A 38 -6.45 14.59 7.22
N ILE A 39 -6.06 14.54 5.96
CA ILE A 39 -5.17 13.51 5.43
C ILE A 39 -3.81 13.57 6.14
N ASP A 40 -3.23 14.75 6.28
CA ASP A 40 -1.95 14.95 6.94
C ASP A 40 -2.03 14.52 8.43
N PHE A 41 -3.11 14.89 9.09
CA PHE A 41 -3.36 14.52 10.48
C PHE A 41 -3.43 13.00 10.65
N LEU A 42 -4.17 12.32 9.77
CA LEU A 42 -4.27 10.86 9.78
C LEU A 42 -2.92 10.20 9.52
N ALA A 43 -2.15 10.72 8.57
CA ALA A 43 -0.81 10.20 8.27
C ALA A 43 0.11 10.32 9.48
N LEU A 44 0.06 11.42 10.21
CA LEU A 44 0.84 11.59 11.43
C LEU A 44 0.38 10.62 12.52
N LYS A 45 -0.91 10.39 12.65
CA LYS A 45 -1.43 9.39 13.60
C LYS A 45 -0.97 7.98 13.27
N VAL A 46 -0.92 7.65 12.00
CA VAL A 46 -0.38 6.35 11.54
C VAL A 46 1.07 6.21 11.98
N THR A 47 1.86 7.25 11.78
CA THR A 47 3.27 7.25 12.19
C THR A 47 3.41 7.01 13.70
N ALA A 48 2.61 7.70 14.49
CA ALA A 48 2.62 7.52 15.94
C ALA A 48 2.18 6.10 16.34
N ASP A 49 1.26 5.52 15.60
CA ASP A 49 0.73 4.18 15.90
C ASP A 49 1.79 3.09 15.68
N PHE A 50 2.57 3.17 14.60
CA PHE A 50 3.57 2.12 14.33
C PHE A 50 4.94 2.39 14.93
N GLU A 51 5.18 3.58 15.48
CA GLU A 51 6.47 3.96 16.06
C GLU A 51 7.01 2.93 17.05
N PRO A 52 6.21 2.36 17.99
CA PRO A 52 6.69 1.32 18.88
C PRO A 52 7.14 0.04 18.19
N LYS A 53 6.75 -0.17 16.95
CA LYS A 53 7.13 -1.36 16.18
C LYS A 53 8.45 -1.20 15.43
N ILE A 54 9.01 0.00 15.42
CA ILE A 54 10.29 0.27 14.76
C ILE A 54 11.41 -0.40 15.57
N LYS A 55 12.21 -1.23 14.90
CA LYS A 55 13.35 -1.91 15.52
C LYS A 55 14.61 -1.61 14.72
N ASP A 56 15.64 -1.12 15.39
CA ASP A 56 16.93 -0.78 14.77
C ASP A 56 16.78 0.18 13.58
N GLY A 57 15.83 1.12 13.70
CA GLY A 57 15.55 2.10 12.65
C GLY A 57 14.86 1.51 11.43
N LEU A 58 14.24 0.33 11.56
CA LEU A 58 13.58 -0.37 10.46
C LEU A 58 12.15 -0.76 10.83
N ILE A 59 11.22 -0.57 9.90
CA ILE A 59 9.81 -0.95 10.04
C ILE A 59 9.37 -1.71 8.78
N ALA A 60 8.66 -2.81 8.97
CA ALA A 60 8.11 -3.56 7.84
C ALA A 60 6.91 -2.82 7.23
N VAL A 61 6.78 -2.87 5.90
CA VAL A 61 5.67 -2.21 5.21
C VAL A 61 4.31 -2.74 5.68
N GLU A 62 4.23 -4.02 6.02
CA GLU A 62 3.00 -4.64 6.53
C GLU A 62 2.56 -4.00 7.86
N ASP A 63 3.51 -3.68 8.73
CA ASP A 63 3.22 -3.01 10.01
C ASP A 63 2.69 -1.60 9.78
N ILE A 64 3.23 -0.90 8.79
CA ILE A 64 2.73 0.43 8.41
C ILE A 64 1.29 0.31 7.89
N GLN A 65 1.02 -0.65 7.05
CA GLN A 65 -0.32 -0.87 6.48
C GLN A 65 -1.34 -1.22 7.55
N ASP A 66 -0.95 -2.06 8.51
CA ASP A 66 -1.83 -2.42 9.63
C ASP A 66 -2.16 -1.19 10.49
N SER A 67 -1.19 -0.31 10.68
CA SER A 67 -1.40 0.94 11.41
C SER A 67 -2.35 1.89 10.67
N VAL A 68 -2.24 1.97 9.33
CA VAL A 68 -3.18 2.77 8.52
C VAL A 68 -4.61 2.30 8.75
N GLU A 69 -4.84 1.00 8.67
CA GLU A 69 -6.17 0.41 8.89
C GLU A 69 -6.68 0.71 10.29
N ALA A 70 -5.85 0.51 11.31
CA ALA A 70 -6.23 0.73 12.70
C ALA A 70 -6.58 2.20 12.97
N VAL A 71 -5.80 3.13 12.44
CA VAL A 71 -6.02 4.57 12.64
C VAL A 71 -7.32 5.01 11.95
N LEU A 72 -7.58 4.53 10.74
CA LEU A 72 -8.82 4.86 10.03
C LEU A 72 -10.05 4.35 10.78
N ILE A 73 -9.99 3.16 11.33
CA ILE A 73 -11.08 2.59 12.12
C ILE A 73 -11.30 3.41 13.40
N LYS A 74 -10.23 3.75 14.11
CA LYS A 74 -10.31 4.52 15.35
C LYS A 74 -10.83 5.95 15.14
N ALA A 75 -10.61 6.50 13.96
CA ALA A 75 -11.04 7.85 13.60
C ALA A 75 -12.47 7.89 13.03
N ASP A 76 -13.23 6.80 13.15
CA ASP A 76 -14.59 6.66 12.61
C ASP A 76 -14.66 6.69 11.08
N TYR A 77 -13.58 6.32 10.42
CA TYR A 77 -13.53 6.18 8.97
C TYR A 77 -13.51 4.71 8.55
N ALA A 78 -14.44 3.92 9.12
CA ALA A 78 -14.49 2.48 8.84
C ALA A 78 -14.72 2.17 7.35
N ASP A 79 -15.49 3.00 6.66
CA ASP A 79 -15.71 2.91 5.22
C ASP A 79 -14.43 3.15 4.43
N VAL A 80 -13.64 4.15 4.84
CA VAL A 80 -12.34 4.45 4.24
C VAL A 80 -11.35 3.33 4.52
N ALA A 81 -11.36 2.78 5.74
CA ALA A 81 -10.51 1.65 6.12
C ALA A 81 -10.81 0.45 5.24
N LYS A 82 -12.07 0.16 4.98
CA LYS A 82 -12.50 -0.93 4.10
C LYS A 82 -12.01 -0.71 2.66
N ALA A 83 -12.13 0.52 2.16
CA ALA A 83 -11.62 0.87 0.82
C ALA A 83 -10.10 0.70 0.76
N TYR A 84 -9.38 1.07 1.81
CA TYR A 84 -7.94 0.90 1.89
C TYR A 84 -7.55 -0.58 1.85
N ILE A 85 -8.26 -1.42 2.60
CA ILE A 85 -8.00 -2.87 2.62
C ILE A 85 -8.19 -3.47 1.22
N LEU A 86 -9.25 -3.08 0.53
CA LEU A 86 -9.52 -3.53 -0.83
C LEU A 86 -8.43 -3.07 -1.81
N TYR A 87 -7.99 -1.81 -1.68
CA TYR A 87 -6.91 -1.25 -2.48
C TYR A 87 -5.60 -2.03 -2.27
N ARG A 88 -5.27 -2.32 -1.02
CA ARG A 88 -4.10 -3.11 -0.65
C ARG A 88 -4.13 -4.50 -1.28
N ARG A 89 -5.28 -5.16 -1.22
CA ARG A 89 -5.47 -6.48 -1.82
C ARG A 89 -5.36 -6.46 -3.33
N GLN A 90 -5.92 -5.44 -3.97
CA GLN A 90 -5.83 -5.27 -5.41
C GLN A 90 -4.39 -5.08 -5.87
N ARG A 91 -3.63 -4.26 -5.16
CA ARG A 91 -2.23 -4.03 -5.50
C ARG A 91 -1.40 -5.31 -5.34
N GLU A 92 -1.65 -6.07 -4.30
CA GLU A 92 -0.99 -7.35 -4.07
C GLU A 92 -1.32 -8.34 -5.20
N LYS A 93 -2.58 -8.41 -5.57
CA LYS A 93 -3.03 -9.25 -6.69
C LYS A 93 -2.37 -8.86 -8.01
N LEU A 94 -2.26 -7.56 -8.27
CA LEU A 94 -1.61 -7.06 -9.48
C LEU A 94 -0.11 -7.42 -9.51
N ARG A 95 0.58 -7.33 -8.38
CA ARG A 95 1.98 -7.76 -8.29
C ARG A 95 2.14 -9.23 -8.61
N ASN A 96 1.27 -10.06 -8.04
CA ASN A 96 1.29 -11.51 -8.28
C ASN A 96 0.98 -11.82 -9.74
N MET A 97 0.05 -11.11 -10.35
CA MET A 97 -0.28 -11.24 -11.76
C MET A 97 0.90 -10.84 -12.65
N LYS A 98 1.58 -9.72 -12.34
CA LYS A 98 2.76 -9.28 -13.09
C LYS A 98 3.86 -10.32 -13.02
N SER A 99 4.12 -10.88 -11.85
CA SER A 99 5.12 -11.93 -11.68
C SER A 99 4.74 -13.17 -12.49
N THR A 100 3.50 -13.59 -12.40
CA THR A 100 2.98 -14.74 -13.17
C THR A 100 3.05 -14.48 -14.66
N MET A 101 2.69 -13.29 -15.11
CA MET A 101 2.72 -12.94 -16.54
C MET A 101 4.14 -12.88 -17.07
N LEU A 102 5.10 -12.43 -16.29
CA LEU A 102 6.51 -12.43 -16.68
C LEU A 102 7.04 -13.85 -16.86
N ASP A 103 6.73 -14.74 -15.91
CA ASP A 103 7.10 -16.15 -16.00
C ASP A 103 6.41 -16.81 -17.20
N TYR A 104 5.15 -16.50 -17.39
CA TYR A 104 4.37 -17.02 -18.51
C TYR A 104 4.88 -16.52 -19.84
N LYS A 105 5.34 -15.26 -19.89
CA LYS A 105 5.89 -14.67 -21.10
C LYS A 105 7.14 -15.40 -21.58
N GLU A 106 8.02 -15.79 -20.67
CA GLU A 106 9.20 -16.58 -21.02
C GLU A 106 8.83 -17.92 -21.67
N LEU A 107 7.76 -18.54 -21.16
CA LEU A 107 7.28 -19.80 -21.69
C LEU A 107 6.57 -19.64 -23.03
N VAL A 108 5.86 -18.55 -23.21
CA VAL A 108 4.93 -18.31 -24.32
C VAL A 108 5.59 -17.60 -25.50
N ASP A 109 6.65 -16.81 -25.27
CA ASP A 109 7.36 -16.10 -26.32
C ASP A 109 7.81 -17.02 -27.46
N LYS A 110 8.01 -18.28 -27.15
CA LYS A 110 8.44 -19.28 -28.14
C LYS A 110 7.28 -19.89 -28.93
N TYR A 111 6.04 -19.86 -28.39
CA TYR A 111 4.94 -20.66 -28.95
C TYR A 111 3.76 -19.84 -29.43
N VAL A 112 3.48 -18.71 -28.82
CA VAL A 112 2.20 -18.00 -28.98
C VAL A 112 2.38 -16.54 -29.37
N LEU A 113 3.60 -16.09 -29.60
CA LEU A 113 3.87 -14.69 -29.94
C LEU A 113 3.02 -14.21 -31.12
N SER A 114 2.83 -15.06 -32.11
CA SER A 114 2.01 -14.75 -33.29
C SER A 114 0.52 -14.64 -32.94
N LEU A 115 0.06 -15.34 -31.94
CA LEU A 115 -1.34 -15.30 -31.50
C LEU A 115 -1.63 -14.09 -30.60
N ILE A 116 -0.63 -13.61 -29.86
CA ILE A 116 -0.76 -12.45 -28.98
C ILE A 116 -0.76 -11.14 -29.77
N HIS A 117 -0.18 -11.13 -30.96
CA HIS A 117 -0.11 -9.95 -31.81
C HIS A 117 -1.39 -9.68 -32.59
N ILE A 118 -2.33 -10.53 -32.49
CA ILE A 118 -3.65 -10.34 -33.08
C ILE A 118 -4.56 -9.63 -32.06
#